data_7c72583a9c280294e5be952eb799b8f7
#
_entry.id   7c72583a9c280294e5be952eb799b8f7
#
_cell.length_a   1.000
_cell.length_b   1.000
_cell.length_c   1.000
_cell.angle_alpha   90.00
_cell.angle_beta   90.00
_cell.angle_gamma   90.00
#
_symmetry.space_group_name_H-M   'P 1'
#
loop_
_entity.id
_entity.type
_entity.pdbx_description
1 polymer ?
#
loop_
_entity_poly.entity_id
_entity_poly.type
_entity_poly.pdbx_seq_one_letter_code
_entity_poly.pdbx_strand_id
1 'polypeptide(L)'
;MKIKNLAIAAGSAMLAITLIACGSSAGSGDTTTAMATTSTSAMAPTSSMVSSMPATSAASTAMPATSAGSTEMATTMGMSGSASGSADAGLVGPGCADYAKAVPSGAGSVAGMAVDPVATAASHNPLLTTLVAAVSGKVNAKVNLVNTLNSGQFTVFAPVDDAFKAIDSATMGKLATDDALLTKILTYHVIAGQLDPAAVVGEHKTVEGATVTVTGSGNDLKVNGASVICGGVKTKNATVYLIDKVLMPPM
;
A
#
# COMPACT_ATOMS: atom_id res chain seq x y z
N MET A 1 24.08 -31.26 28.72
CA MET A 1 23.74 -32.31 29.71
C MET A 1 22.49 -31.95 30.47
N LYS A 2 21.58 -32.94 30.63
CA LYS A 2 20.28 -32.94 31.32
C LYS A 2 19.10 -32.34 30.56
N ILE A 3 18.52 -33.18 29.76
CA ILE A 3 17.18 -33.13 29.19
C ILE A 3 16.19 -33.34 30.34
N LYS A 4 15.23 -32.43 30.56
CA LYS A 4 14.07 -32.68 31.40
C LYS A 4 12.83 -32.74 30.52
N ASN A 5 12.36 -33.95 30.30
CA ASN A 5 11.05 -34.25 29.75
C ASN A 5 9.98 -33.77 30.71
N LEU A 6 9.03 -33.01 30.20
CA LEU A 6 7.80 -32.68 30.92
C LEU A 6 6.60 -33.19 30.11
N ALA A 7 5.86 -34.07 30.76
CA ALA A 7 4.75 -34.85 30.23
C ALA A 7 3.53 -33.95 29.92
N ILE A 8 2.90 -34.30 28.80
CA ILE A 8 1.63 -33.76 28.31
C ILE A 8 0.50 -34.46 29.03
N ALA A 9 -0.35 -33.73 29.74
CA ALA A 9 -1.64 -34.25 30.21
C ALA A 9 -2.72 -33.82 29.20
N ALA A 10 -3.33 -34.82 28.59
CA ALA A 10 -4.51 -34.70 27.76
C ALA A 10 -5.74 -34.47 28.65
N GLY A 11 -6.46 -33.37 28.42
CA GLY A 11 -7.76 -33.06 29.00
C GLY A 11 -8.81 -32.94 27.91
N SER A 12 -9.53 -34.03 27.64
CA SER A 12 -10.74 -34.01 26.82
C SER A 12 -11.89 -33.40 27.62
N ALA A 13 -12.46 -32.32 27.16
CA ALA A 13 -13.76 -31.81 27.61
C ALA A 13 -14.74 -31.79 26.42
N MET A 14 -15.60 -32.82 26.41
CA MET A 14 -16.84 -32.82 25.61
C MET A 14 -17.79 -31.77 26.18
N LEU A 15 -18.31 -30.87 25.36
CA LEU A 15 -19.46 -30.08 25.73
C LEU A 15 -20.57 -30.25 24.69
N ALA A 16 -21.73 -30.67 25.21
CA ALA A 16 -22.90 -31.07 24.50
C ALA A 16 -23.62 -29.89 23.81
N ILE A 17 -24.11 -30.19 22.62
CA ILE A 17 -24.97 -29.34 21.79
C ILE A 17 -26.39 -29.44 22.34
N THR A 18 -26.99 -28.37 22.77
CA THR A 18 -28.45 -28.25 22.97
C THR A 18 -29.05 -27.45 21.82
N LEU A 19 -29.79 -28.16 20.97
CA LEU A 19 -30.72 -27.62 20.00
C LEU A 19 -31.98 -27.13 20.74
N ILE A 20 -32.34 -25.87 20.57
CA ILE A 20 -33.67 -25.37 20.89
C ILE A 20 -34.30 -24.91 19.58
N ALA A 21 -35.31 -25.62 19.18
CA ALA A 21 -36.18 -25.31 18.05
C ALA A 21 -37.44 -24.57 18.51
N CYS A 22 -38.04 -23.85 17.54
CA CYS A 22 -39.45 -23.41 17.45
C CYS A 22 -39.87 -22.13 18.15
N GLY A 23 -40.42 -21.24 17.31
CA GLY A 23 -41.27 -20.13 17.67
C GLY A 23 -41.76 -19.38 16.44
N SER A 24 -42.67 -20.00 15.68
CA SER A 24 -43.50 -19.30 14.69
C SER A 24 -44.50 -18.39 15.39
N SER A 25 -44.65 -17.16 14.94
CA SER A 25 -45.86 -16.37 15.14
C SER A 25 -46.11 -15.49 13.92
N ALA A 26 -47.11 -15.90 13.19
CA ALA A 26 -47.79 -15.08 12.19
C ALA A 26 -48.60 -14.00 12.88
N GLY A 27 -48.58 -12.79 12.35
CA GLY A 27 -49.43 -11.68 12.75
C GLY A 27 -49.76 -10.84 11.52
N SER A 28 -50.92 -11.16 10.91
CA SER A 28 -51.56 -10.33 9.90
C SER A 28 -52.05 -9.03 10.52
N GLY A 29 -51.96 -7.92 9.80
CA GLY A 29 -52.54 -6.63 10.11
C GLY A 29 -52.57 -5.76 8.88
N ASP A 30 -53.66 -5.92 8.09
CA ASP A 30 -54.10 -4.95 7.07
C ASP A 30 -54.28 -3.56 7.68
N THR A 31 -53.89 -2.52 7.01
CA THR A 31 -54.72 -1.32 6.79
C THR A 31 -54.16 -0.45 5.67
N THR A 32 -54.89 -0.43 4.62
CA THR A 32 -55.00 0.50 3.50
C THR A 32 -54.84 1.96 3.89
N THR A 33 -54.10 2.75 3.14
CA THR A 33 -54.55 4.07 2.64
C THR A 33 -53.61 4.50 1.50
N ALA A 34 -54.21 4.56 0.34
CA ALA A 34 -53.67 5.19 -0.86
C ALA A 34 -53.70 6.71 -0.73
N MET A 35 -52.69 7.38 -1.24
CA MET A 35 -52.86 8.65 -1.96
C MET A 35 -51.71 8.88 -2.94
N ALA A 36 -52.11 8.91 -4.18
CA ALA A 36 -51.33 9.31 -5.34
C ALA A 36 -51.12 10.82 -5.34
N THR A 37 -49.95 11.27 -5.73
CA THR A 37 -49.77 12.50 -6.50
C THR A 37 -48.61 12.35 -7.48
N THR A 38 -49.00 12.25 -8.72
CA THR A 38 -48.28 12.51 -9.93
C THR A 38 -47.62 13.89 -9.93
N SER A 39 -46.37 13.98 -10.33
CA SER A 39 -45.82 15.16 -11.00
C SER A 39 -44.74 14.73 -11.99
N THR A 40 -45.21 14.60 -13.18
CA THR A 40 -44.46 14.58 -14.44
C THR A 40 -43.84 15.96 -14.68
N SER A 41 -42.55 16.02 -14.88
CA SER A 41 -41.89 17.11 -15.63
C SER A 41 -40.74 16.53 -16.42
N ALA A 42 -41.07 16.20 -17.64
CA ALA A 42 -40.15 16.03 -18.73
C ALA A 42 -39.71 17.40 -19.24
N MET A 43 -38.42 17.61 -19.39
CA MET A 43 -37.85 18.54 -20.36
C MET A 43 -36.47 18.03 -20.80
N ALA A 44 -36.41 17.51 -21.99
CA ALA A 44 -35.27 17.43 -22.87
C ALA A 44 -35.40 18.55 -23.92
N PRO A 45 -34.47 18.65 -24.90
CA PRO A 45 -33.05 19.00 -24.85
C PRO A 45 -32.78 20.24 -25.72
N THR A 46 -31.71 20.92 -25.58
CA THR A 46 -31.19 21.85 -26.60
C THR A 46 -29.69 21.74 -26.65
N SER A 47 -29.22 21.19 -27.74
CA SER A 47 -28.58 21.81 -28.91
C SER A 47 -27.15 22.23 -28.70
N SER A 48 -26.26 21.42 -29.26
CA SER A 48 -25.21 21.74 -30.22
C SER A 48 -24.62 23.16 -30.14
N MET A 49 -23.34 23.22 -29.77
CA MET A 49 -22.44 24.18 -30.41
C MET A 49 -21.14 23.47 -30.78
N VAL A 50 -21.04 23.22 -32.05
CA VAL A 50 -19.84 22.97 -32.83
C VAL A 50 -19.07 24.28 -32.87
N SER A 51 -17.85 24.31 -32.39
CA SER A 51 -16.89 25.38 -32.69
C SER A 51 -15.57 24.76 -33.09
N SER A 52 -15.45 24.73 -34.36
CA SER A 52 -14.33 24.85 -35.29
C SER A 52 -12.94 25.02 -34.66
N MET A 53 -12.08 24.09 -35.01
CA MET A 53 -10.62 24.21 -35.04
C MET A 53 -10.18 25.28 -36.04
N PRO A 54 -9.06 25.92 -35.83
CA PRO A 54 -8.14 26.18 -36.90
C PRO A 54 -6.88 25.33 -36.76
N ALA A 55 -6.64 24.54 -37.80
CA ALA A 55 -5.35 24.00 -38.12
C ALA A 55 -4.39 25.15 -38.45
N THR A 56 -3.23 25.18 -37.86
CA THR A 56 -2.12 25.98 -38.36
C THR A 56 -0.93 25.07 -38.61
N SER A 57 -0.56 25.12 -39.87
CA SER A 57 0.50 24.39 -40.54
C SER A 57 1.91 24.59 -39.96
N ALA A 58 2.63 23.52 -40.04
CA ALA A 58 4.02 23.31 -40.44
C ALA A 58 4.99 24.52 -40.43
N ALA A 59 6.08 24.33 -39.69
CA ALA A 59 7.39 24.77 -40.13
C ALA A 59 8.44 23.71 -39.75
N SER A 60 8.83 22.96 -40.75
CA SER A 60 10.09 22.21 -40.78
C SER A 60 11.24 23.21 -40.74
N THR A 61 12.16 23.05 -39.78
CA THR A 61 13.48 23.64 -39.93
C THR A 61 14.52 22.56 -39.67
N ALA A 62 15.30 22.41 -40.68
CA ALA A 62 16.37 21.41 -40.83
C ALA A 62 17.50 21.55 -39.83
N MET A 63 18.12 20.41 -39.55
CA MET A 63 19.43 20.22 -38.89
C MET A 63 20.55 21.01 -39.54
N PRO A 64 21.65 21.26 -38.81
CA PRO A 64 22.92 20.76 -39.34
C PRO A 64 23.60 19.78 -38.41
N ALA A 65 24.02 18.68 -39.02
CA ALA A 65 24.99 17.76 -38.51
C ALA A 65 26.36 18.44 -38.41
N THR A 66 27.06 18.28 -37.28
CA THR A 66 28.50 18.49 -37.23
C THR A 66 29.16 17.29 -36.59
N SER A 67 30.00 16.72 -37.38
CA SER A 67 30.80 15.54 -37.14
C SER A 67 32.03 15.80 -36.25
N ALA A 68 32.47 14.70 -35.64
CA ALA A 68 33.85 14.33 -35.32
C ALA A 68 34.50 14.85 -34.04
N GLY A 69 34.93 13.91 -33.24
CA GLY A 69 35.89 14.04 -32.15
C GLY A 69 36.07 12.74 -31.39
N SER A 70 36.65 11.72 -32.04
CA SER A 70 37.16 10.53 -31.35
C SER A 70 38.32 10.93 -30.45
N THR A 71 38.26 10.56 -29.19
CA THR A 71 39.50 10.33 -28.40
C THR A 71 39.23 9.16 -27.46
N GLU A 72 39.79 8.03 -27.83
CA GLU A 72 39.99 6.87 -26.96
C GLU A 72 40.88 7.29 -25.79
N MET A 73 40.45 6.98 -24.58
CA MET A 73 41.35 6.62 -23.49
C MET A 73 40.76 5.44 -22.75
N ALA A 74 41.22 4.27 -23.12
CA ALA A 74 41.11 3.06 -22.36
C ALA A 74 41.80 3.23 -21.01
N THR A 75 41.05 3.20 -19.92
CA THR A 75 41.57 2.85 -18.60
C THR A 75 40.77 1.68 -18.10
N THR A 76 41.34 0.50 -18.31
CA THR A 76 40.98 -0.76 -17.68
C THR A 76 41.13 -0.61 -16.16
N MET A 77 40.01 -0.50 -15.46
CA MET A 77 39.92 -0.92 -14.06
C MET A 77 38.75 -1.90 -13.97
N GLY A 78 39.13 -3.16 -13.79
CA GLY A 78 38.19 -4.25 -13.55
C GLY A 78 37.36 -3.95 -12.30
N MET A 79 36.09 -3.72 -12.51
CA MET A 79 35.08 -3.88 -11.51
C MET A 79 34.16 -5.02 -11.98
N SER A 80 34.43 -6.18 -11.39
CA SER A 80 33.51 -7.29 -11.34
C SER A 80 32.30 -6.80 -10.50
N GLY A 81 31.42 -6.03 -11.09
CA GLY A 81 30.17 -5.57 -10.54
C GLY A 81 29.08 -6.41 -11.13
N SER A 82 28.54 -7.34 -10.35
CA SER A 82 27.27 -7.99 -10.61
C SER A 82 26.27 -6.98 -11.16
N ALA A 83 25.69 -7.29 -12.30
CA ALA A 83 24.62 -6.51 -12.92
C ALA A 83 23.34 -6.57 -12.09
N SER A 84 23.32 -5.86 -10.96
CA SER A 84 22.13 -5.44 -10.21
C SER A 84 21.88 -3.95 -10.52
N GLY A 85 21.94 -3.59 -11.77
CA GLY A 85 21.82 -2.20 -12.15
C GLY A 85 20.43 -1.93 -12.73
N SER A 86 19.62 -1.23 -12.02
CA SER A 86 18.59 -0.23 -12.34
C SER A 86 17.44 -0.21 -11.32
N ALA A 87 17.16 -1.28 -10.57
CA ALA A 87 16.15 -1.28 -9.52
C ALA A 87 16.62 -0.63 -8.20
N ASP A 88 17.95 -0.60 -7.99
CA ASP A 88 18.57 -0.03 -6.78
C ASP A 88 18.84 1.48 -6.89
N ALA A 89 18.78 2.04 -8.09
CA ALA A 89 18.98 3.48 -8.31
C ALA A 89 17.76 4.26 -7.81
N GLY A 90 17.83 4.79 -6.58
CA GLY A 90 16.76 5.54 -5.93
C GLY A 90 16.28 4.93 -4.63
N LEU A 91 16.87 3.83 -4.19
CA LEU A 91 16.60 3.29 -2.86
C LEU A 91 17.25 4.16 -1.78
N VAL A 92 16.53 4.38 -0.69
CA VAL A 92 16.97 5.14 0.48
C VAL A 92 16.67 4.37 1.75
N GLY A 93 17.51 4.54 2.75
CA GLY A 93 17.38 3.87 4.04
C GLY A 93 18.51 2.89 4.32
N PRO A 94 18.91 2.76 5.59
CA PRO A 94 20.08 1.96 5.99
C PRO A 94 19.87 0.46 5.80
N GLY A 95 18.64 -0.03 5.81
CA GLY A 95 18.30 -1.44 5.71
C GLY A 95 18.06 -1.97 4.29
N CYS A 96 18.20 -1.13 3.23
CA CYS A 96 18.00 -1.61 1.85
C CYS A 96 18.98 -2.73 1.46
N ALA A 97 20.24 -2.62 1.89
CA ALA A 97 21.22 -3.66 1.62
C ALA A 97 20.88 -4.98 2.32
N ASP A 98 20.36 -4.92 3.53
CA ASP A 98 19.95 -6.11 4.27
C ASP A 98 18.65 -6.70 3.71
N TYR A 99 17.73 -5.84 3.27
CA TYR A 99 16.53 -6.26 2.55
C TYR A 99 16.91 -7.00 1.25
N ALA A 100 17.81 -6.45 0.44
CA ALA A 100 18.26 -7.09 -0.79
C ALA A 100 18.97 -8.43 -0.54
N LYS A 101 19.67 -8.59 0.58
CA LYS A 101 20.26 -9.87 1.00
C LYS A 101 19.20 -10.86 1.48
N ALA A 102 18.19 -10.38 2.22
CA ALA A 102 17.11 -11.23 2.74
C ALA A 102 16.18 -11.73 1.62
N VAL A 103 15.95 -10.90 0.59
CA VAL A 103 15.08 -11.19 -0.55
C VAL A 103 15.81 -10.88 -1.87
N PRO A 104 16.85 -11.68 -2.22
CA PRO A 104 17.71 -11.36 -3.36
C PRO A 104 17.03 -11.55 -4.72
N SER A 105 15.96 -12.33 -4.79
CA SER A 105 15.24 -12.65 -6.03
C SER A 105 13.79 -13.03 -5.77
N GLY A 106 13.01 -13.17 -6.83
CA GLY A 106 11.58 -13.49 -6.76
C GLY A 106 10.70 -12.25 -6.69
N ALA A 107 9.39 -12.46 -6.66
CA ALA A 107 8.38 -11.39 -6.71
C ALA A 107 8.41 -10.43 -5.51
N GLY A 108 8.97 -10.85 -4.38
CA GLY A 108 9.16 -9.99 -3.20
C GLY A 108 10.45 -9.19 -3.18
N SER A 109 11.39 -9.42 -4.11
CA SER A 109 12.63 -8.62 -4.23
C SER A 109 12.34 -7.22 -4.76
N VAL A 110 13.27 -6.30 -4.60
CA VAL A 110 13.14 -4.93 -5.12
C VAL A 110 12.79 -4.93 -6.61
N ALA A 111 13.49 -5.72 -7.40
CA ALA A 111 13.22 -5.85 -8.84
C ALA A 111 11.90 -6.56 -9.14
N GLY A 112 11.57 -7.60 -8.36
CA GLY A 112 10.32 -8.37 -8.53
C GLY A 112 9.08 -7.57 -8.21
N MET A 113 9.13 -6.71 -7.19
CA MET A 113 8.01 -5.84 -6.82
C MET A 113 7.65 -4.82 -7.91
N ALA A 114 8.59 -4.44 -8.77
CA ALA A 114 8.36 -3.43 -9.81
C ALA A 114 7.34 -3.84 -10.88
N VAL A 115 7.13 -5.13 -11.08
CA VAL A 115 6.22 -5.65 -12.12
C VAL A 115 4.78 -5.83 -11.65
N ASP A 116 4.56 -5.87 -10.34
CA ASP A 116 3.25 -6.12 -9.73
C ASP A 116 2.63 -4.85 -9.12
N PRO A 117 1.28 -4.75 -9.05
CA PRO A 117 0.63 -3.74 -8.24
C PRO A 117 0.98 -3.89 -6.76
N VAL A 118 0.94 -2.79 -6.01
CA VAL A 118 1.50 -2.70 -4.65
C VAL A 118 0.98 -3.76 -3.67
N ALA A 119 -0.32 -4.06 -3.67
CA ALA A 119 -0.86 -5.06 -2.76
C ALA A 119 -0.43 -6.49 -3.14
N THR A 120 -0.30 -6.76 -4.44
CA THR A 120 0.23 -8.04 -4.96
C THR A 120 1.72 -8.16 -4.65
N ALA A 121 2.50 -7.14 -4.95
CA ALA A 121 3.93 -7.07 -4.64
C ALA A 121 4.19 -7.28 -3.14
N ALA A 122 3.44 -6.59 -2.28
CA ALA A 122 3.53 -6.74 -0.83
C ALA A 122 3.22 -8.19 -0.36
N SER A 123 2.29 -8.88 -1.03
CA SER A 123 1.92 -10.26 -0.66
C SER A 123 3.06 -11.28 -0.87
N HIS A 124 4.02 -10.94 -1.71
CA HIS A 124 5.20 -11.76 -1.96
C HIS A 124 6.38 -11.37 -1.05
N ASN A 125 6.23 -10.32 -0.24
CA ASN A 125 7.29 -9.83 0.63
C ASN A 125 7.19 -10.49 2.02
N PRO A 126 8.21 -11.25 2.45
CA PRO A 126 8.19 -11.96 3.73
C PRO A 126 8.22 -11.03 4.96
N LEU A 127 8.58 -9.76 4.81
CA LEU A 127 8.63 -8.78 5.90
C LEU A 127 7.30 -8.03 6.11
N LEU A 128 6.30 -8.24 5.24
CA LEU A 128 5.02 -7.51 5.23
C LEU A 128 3.81 -8.42 5.46
N THR A 129 4.01 -9.59 6.04
CA THR A 129 2.95 -10.60 6.19
C THR A 129 1.77 -10.10 7.03
N THR A 130 2.06 -9.38 8.11
CA THR A 130 1.04 -8.79 9.00
C THR A 130 0.30 -7.65 8.30
N LEU A 131 0.99 -6.77 7.59
CA LEU A 131 0.38 -5.70 6.80
C LEU A 131 -0.55 -6.27 5.73
N VAL A 132 -0.09 -7.26 4.98
CA VAL A 132 -0.89 -7.95 3.95
C VAL A 132 -2.13 -8.60 4.57
N ALA A 133 -2.00 -9.24 5.73
CA ALA A 133 -3.14 -9.79 6.45
C ALA A 133 -4.16 -8.69 6.83
N ALA A 134 -3.68 -7.51 7.25
CA ALA A 134 -4.54 -6.39 7.61
C ALA A 134 -5.30 -5.82 6.39
N VAL A 135 -4.62 -5.60 5.25
CA VAL A 135 -5.25 -5.01 4.05
C VAL A 135 -6.12 -6.00 3.27
N SER A 136 -5.88 -7.31 3.41
CA SER A 136 -6.61 -8.38 2.69
C SER A 136 -7.82 -8.94 3.45
N GLY A 137 -8.17 -8.38 4.61
CA GLY A 137 -9.31 -8.85 5.41
C GLY A 137 -9.03 -10.07 6.27
N LYS A 138 -7.78 -10.52 6.39
CA LYS A 138 -7.43 -11.66 7.25
C LYS A 138 -7.40 -11.31 8.73
N VAL A 139 -7.11 -10.05 9.08
CA VAL A 139 -7.17 -9.54 10.46
C VAL A 139 -8.61 -9.14 10.80
N ASN A 140 -9.28 -8.43 9.90
CA ASN A 140 -10.67 -8.04 10.04
C ASN A 140 -11.38 -8.20 8.68
N ALA A 141 -12.32 -9.13 8.59
CA ALA A 141 -12.99 -9.50 7.33
C ALA A 141 -13.78 -8.36 6.66
N LYS A 142 -14.11 -7.32 7.41
CA LYS A 142 -14.79 -6.12 6.89
C LYS A 142 -13.84 -5.14 6.19
N VAL A 143 -12.52 -5.29 6.38
CA VAL A 143 -11.51 -4.39 5.83
C VAL A 143 -10.78 -5.10 4.71
N ASN A 144 -11.06 -4.70 3.46
CA ASN A 144 -10.34 -5.18 2.29
C ASN A 144 -9.99 -4.01 1.38
N LEU A 145 -8.73 -3.60 1.40
CA LEU A 145 -8.21 -2.47 0.64
C LEU A 145 -7.37 -2.90 -0.58
N VAL A 146 -7.25 -4.20 -0.85
CA VAL A 146 -6.42 -4.73 -1.95
C VAL A 146 -6.78 -4.09 -3.29
N ASN A 147 -8.07 -4.07 -3.64
CA ASN A 147 -8.52 -3.48 -4.90
C ASN A 147 -8.28 -1.97 -4.93
N THR A 148 -8.53 -1.27 -3.84
CA THR A 148 -8.29 0.18 -3.73
C THR A 148 -6.80 0.50 -3.93
N LEU A 149 -5.92 -0.23 -3.26
CA LEU A 149 -4.47 -0.05 -3.37
C LEU A 149 -3.93 -0.40 -4.77
N ASN A 150 -4.56 -1.32 -5.48
CA ASN A 150 -4.14 -1.70 -6.82
C ASN A 150 -4.72 -0.81 -7.93
N SER A 151 -5.75 0.00 -7.64
CA SER A 151 -6.48 0.78 -8.67
C SER A 151 -5.93 2.18 -8.91
N GLY A 152 -5.14 2.74 -8.00
CA GLY A 152 -4.60 4.10 -8.10
C GLY A 152 -3.07 4.15 -8.03
N GLN A 153 -2.53 5.35 -8.19
CA GLN A 153 -1.11 5.62 -7.95
C GLN A 153 -0.94 6.11 -6.50
N PHE A 154 -0.01 5.49 -5.78
CA PHE A 154 0.16 5.75 -4.35
C PHE A 154 1.62 5.78 -3.92
N THR A 155 1.86 6.42 -2.79
CA THR A 155 3.04 6.22 -1.95
C THR A 155 2.59 5.52 -0.69
N VAL A 156 3.17 4.38 -0.39
CA VAL A 156 2.76 3.51 0.71
C VAL A 156 3.88 3.41 1.74
N PHE A 157 3.59 3.83 2.97
CA PHE A 157 4.45 3.57 4.12
C PHE A 157 4.08 2.20 4.68
N ALA A 158 4.94 1.20 4.44
CA ALA A 158 4.68 -0.19 4.79
C ALA A 158 5.40 -0.56 6.09
N PRO A 159 4.71 -0.64 7.24
CA PRO A 159 5.32 -1.12 8.46
C PRO A 159 5.68 -2.60 8.33
N VAL A 160 6.91 -2.94 8.68
CA VAL A 160 7.38 -4.33 8.68
C VAL A 160 6.74 -5.11 9.84
N ASP A 161 6.81 -6.44 9.80
CA ASP A 161 6.20 -7.29 10.82
C ASP A 161 6.69 -6.98 12.24
N ASP A 162 7.94 -6.56 12.41
CA ASP A 162 8.49 -6.13 13.69
C ASP A 162 7.85 -4.82 14.21
N ALA A 163 7.41 -3.93 13.32
CA ALA A 163 6.66 -2.74 13.68
C ALA A 163 5.32 -3.08 14.35
N PHE A 164 4.66 -4.13 13.89
CA PHE A 164 3.41 -4.62 14.51
C PHE A 164 3.65 -5.30 15.86
N LYS A 165 4.79 -5.97 16.04
CA LYS A 165 5.19 -6.56 17.33
C LYS A 165 5.44 -5.51 18.42
N ALA A 166 5.79 -4.28 18.01
CA ALA A 166 5.99 -3.16 18.91
C ALA A 166 4.67 -2.52 19.40
N ILE A 167 3.53 -2.85 18.77
CA ILE A 167 2.22 -2.38 19.21
C ILE A 167 1.77 -3.22 20.43
N ASP A 168 1.20 -2.53 21.42
CA ASP A 168 0.65 -3.22 22.58
C ASP A 168 -0.52 -4.13 22.22
N SER A 169 -0.70 -5.22 22.98
CA SER A 169 -1.71 -6.24 22.71
C SER A 169 -3.15 -5.72 22.77
N ALA A 170 -3.42 -4.69 23.58
CA ALA A 170 -4.74 -4.09 23.69
C ALA A 170 -5.09 -3.29 22.43
N THR A 171 -4.14 -2.54 21.89
CA THR A 171 -4.30 -1.83 20.61
C THR A 171 -4.44 -2.83 19.47
N MET A 172 -3.62 -3.88 19.42
CA MET A 172 -3.74 -4.93 18.42
C MET A 172 -5.12 -5.62 18.47
N GLY A 173 -5.65 -5.88 19.66
CA GLY A 173 -7.01 -6.41 19.84
C GLY A 173 -8.10 -5.48 19.30
N LYS A 174 -7.96 -4.16 19.49
CA LYS A 174 -8.87 -3.17 18.90
C LYS A 174 -8.80 -3.17 17.38
N LEU A 175 -7.61 -3.24 16.79
CA LEU A 175 -7.44 -3.32 15.33
C LEU A 175 -8.13 -4.54 14.71
N ALA A 176 -8.17 -5.66 15.42
CA ALA A 176 -8.83 -6.86 14.95
C ALA A 176 -10.37 -6.77 14.99
N THR A 177 -10.94 -5.92 15.85
CA THR A 177 -12.38 -5.84 16.09
C THR A 177 -13.02 -4.56 15.56
N ASP A 178 -12.28 -3.46 15.47
CA ASP A 178 -12.74 -2.16 15.02
C ASP A 178 -12.31 -1.91 13.56
N ASP A 179 -13.24 -2.11 12.64
CA ASP A 179 -13.03 -1.93 11.21
C ASP A 179 -12.80 -0.46 10.82
N ALA A 180 -13.43 0.48 11.52
CA ALA A 180 -13.24 1.90 11.26
C ALA A 180 -11.84 2.35 11.67
N LEU A 181 -11.36 1.93 12.85
CA LEU A 181 -10.01 2.24 13.33
C LEU A 181 -8.95 1.61 12.42
N LEU A 182 -9.12 0.33 12.05
CA LEU A 182 -8.17 -0.35 11.16
C LEU A 182 -8.11 0.32 9.79
N THR A 183 -9.26 0.64 9.19
CA THR A 183 -9.32 1.36 7.91
C THR A 183 -8.65 2.72 8.01
N LYS A 184 -8.93 3.48 9.08
CA LYS A 184 -8.34 4.79 9.34
C LYS A 184 -6.80 4.71 9.40
N ILE A 185 -6.27 3.76 10.15
CA ILE A 185 -4.82 3.55 10.26
C ILE A 185 -4.22 3.13 8.90
N LEU A 186 -4.82 2.16 8.21
CA LEU A 186 -4.29 1.70 6.92
C LEU A 186 -4.30 2.81 5.85
N THR A 187 -5.35 3.63 5.79
CA THR A 187 -5.43 4.75 4.84
C THR A 187 -4.52 5.91 5.24
N TYR A 188 -4.18 6.05 6.52
CA TYR A 188 -3.17 6.99 7.00
C TYR A 188 -1.75 6.65 6.54
N HIS A 189 -1.46 5.40 6.23
CA HIS A 189 -0.19 4.95 5.67
C HIS A 189 -0.07 5.18 4.16
N VAL A 190 -1.06 5.77 3.52
CA VAL A 190 -1.13 5.91 2.06
C VAL A 190 -1.27 7.37 1.66
N ILE A 191 -0.41 7.83 0.75
CA ILE A 191 -0.48 9.13 0.10
C ILE A 191 -0.86 8.91 -1.36
N ALA A 192 -1.68 9.80 -1.94
CA ALA A 192 -1.98 9.78 -3.36
C ALA A 192 -0.76 10.23 -4.19
N GLY A 193 -0.49 9.51 -5.28
CA GLY A 193 0.65 9.75 -6.16
C GLY A 193 1.90 8.94 -5.78
N GLN A 194 2.75 8.72 -6.77
CA GLN A 194 4.04 8.03 -6.59
C GLN A 194 5.12 9.07 -6.32
N LEU A 195 5.55 9.19 -5.08
CA LEU A 195 6.59 10.12 -4.66
C LEU A 195 7.95 9.42 -4.60
N ASP A 196 8.93 9.98 -5.25
CA ASP A 196 10.32 9.57 -5.14
C ASP A 196 10.94 10.03 -3.81
N PRO A 197 12.07 9.47 -3.37
CA PRO A 197 12.69 9.82 -2.10
C PRO A 197 13.03 11.31 -1.92
N ALA A 198 13.24 12.03 -3.01
CA ALA A 198 13.45 13.48 -2.95
C ALA A 198 12.12 14.26 -2.80
N ALA A 199 11.04 13.75 -3.40
CA ALA A 199 9.73 14.39 -3.40
C ALA A 199 8.88 14.01 -2.17
N VAL A 200 9.18 12.92 -1.49
CA VAL A 200 8.42 12.47 -0.31
C VAL A 200 8.74 13.29 0.94
N VAL A 201 9.83 14.04 0.96
CA VAL A 201 10.21 14.90 2.10
C VAL A 201 9.25 16.10 2.17
N GLY A 202 8.73 16.36 3.37
CA GLY A 202 7.77 17.44 3.62
C GLY A 202 6.47 16.95 4.23
N GLU A 203 5.44 17.76 4.15
CA GLU A 203 4.10 17.45 4.65
C GLU A 203 3.21 16.94 3.52
N HIS A 204 2.56 15.82 3.73
CA HIS A 204 1.69 15.20 2.73
C HIS A 204 0.34 14.83 3.35
N LYS A 205 -0.73 15.10 2.61
CA LYS A 205 -2.06 14.66 2.99
C LYS A 205 -2.23 13.17 2.64
N THR A 206 -2.61 12.39 3.62
CA THR A 206 -2.88 10.96 3.45
C THR A 206 -4.27 10.71 2.84
N VAL A 207 -4.52 9.49 2.39
CA VAL A 207 -5.85 9.07 1.91
C VAL A 207 -6.89 9.11 3.02
N GLU A 208 -6.47 8.95 4.28
CA GLU A 208 -7.33 9.13 5.47
C GLU A 208 -7.77 10.59 5.63
N GLY A 209 -6.96 11.55 5.21
CA GLY A 209 -7.26 12.97 5.26
C GLY A 209 -6.36 13.79 6.20
N ALA A 210 -5.74 13.18 7.19
CA ALA A 210 -4.77 13.85 8.06
C ALA A 210 -3.39 13.94 7.37
N THR A 211 -2.55 14.85 7.87
CA THR A 211 -1.22 15.09 7.35
C THR A 211 -0.19 14.15 7.97
N VAL A 212 0.72 13.65 7.17
CA VAL A 212 1.94 12.96 7.59
C VAL A 212 3.15 13.82 7.24
N THR A 213 4.11 13.93 8.15
CA THR A 213 5.34 14.71 7.96
C THR A 213 6.51 13.77 7.74
N VAL A 214 7.19 13.95 6.62
CA VAL A 214 8.40 13.21 6.27
C VAL A 214 9.61 14.13 6.40
N THR A 215 10.58 13.74 7.19
CA THR A 215 11.78 14.51 7.51
C THR A 215 13.05 13.71 7.25
N GLY A 216 14.17 14.41 7.14
CA GLY A 216 15.46 13.78 6.86
C GLY A 216 15.71 13.57 5.36
N SER A 217 16.74 12.81 5.04
CA SER A 217 17.11 12.46 3.67
C SER A 217 17.98 11.21 3.63
N GLY A 218 18.01 10.53 2.50
CA GLY A 218 18.83 9.34 2.32
C GLY A 218 18.58 8.27 3.39
N ASN A 219 19.60 7.96 4.19
CA ASN A 219 19.53 6.91 5.22
C ASN A 219 18.85 7.38 6.54
N ASP A 220 18.62 8.67 6.70
CA ASP A 220 18.01 9.25 7.92
C ASP A 220 16.54 9.68 7.70
N LEU A 221 15.90 9.15 6.67
CA LEU A 221 14.52 9.47 6.36
C LEU A 221 13.57 8.95 7.45
N LYS A 222 12.67 9.81 7.92
CA LYS A 222 11.68 9.50 8.97
C LYS A 222 10.30 9.98 8.56
N VAL A 223 9.29 9.21 8.93
CA VAL A 223 7.86 9.50 8.69
C VAL A 223 7.15 9.57 10.03
N ASN A 224 6.72 10.77 10.46
CA ASN A 224 6.15 10.98 11.81
C ASN A 224 7.01 10.35 12.93
N GLY A 225 8.33 10.39 12.80
CA GLY A 225 9.26 9.79 13.77
C GLY A 225 9.48 8.28 13.64
N ALA A 226 8.80 7.59 12.72
CA ALA A 226 9.15 6.23 12.31
C ALA A 226 10.33 6.28 11.32
N SER A 227 11.34 5.44 11.52
CA SER A 227 12.50 5.40 10.63
C SER A 227 12.16 4.61 9.37
N VAL A 228 12.61 5.11 8.22
CA VAL A 228 12.53 4.37 6.97
C VAL A 228 13.68 3.36 6.93
N ILE A 229 13.34 2.08 6.92
CA ILE A 229 14.30 0.98 6.82
C ILE A 229 14.82 0.89 5.39
N CYS A 230 13.91 0.84 4.43
CA CYS A 230 14.20 0.87 3.00
C CYS A 230 13.05 1.51 2.24
N GLY A 231 13.32 2.56 1.49
CA GLY A 231 12.33 3.32 0.74
C GLY A 231 12.70 3.51 -0.72
N GLY A 232 11.79 4.04 -1.49
CA GLY A 232 11.96 4.22 -2.93
C GLY A 232 11.74 2.93 -3.72
N VAL A 233 11.25 1.86 -3.09
CA VAL A 233 10.94 0.60 -3.77
C VAL A 233 9.77 0.81 -4.71
N LYS A 234 10.00 0.70 -6.00
CA LYS A 234 8.98 0.88 -7.02
C LYS A 234 8.13 -0.38 -7.18
N THR A 235 6.84 -0.17 -7.34
CA THR A 235 5.88 -1.17 -7.82
C THR A 235 5.19 -0.62 -9.07
N LYS A 236 4.39 -1.42 -9.73
CA LYS A 236 3.68 -1.00 -10.95
C LYS A 236 2.87 0.28 -10.76
N ASN A 237 2.31 0.49 -9.57
CA ASN A 237 1.41 1.61 -9.29
C ASN A 237 1.74 2.37 -8.00
N ALA A 238 2.82 2.05 -7.31
CA ALA A 238 3.17 2.75 -6.08
C ALA A 238 4.69 2.83 -5.85
N THR A 239 5.09 3.78 -4.98
CA THR A 239 6.41 3.79 -4.35
C THR A 239 6.25 3.34 -2.90
N VAL A 240 7.02 2.36 -2.47
CA VAL A 240 6.92 1.76 -1.13
C VAL A 240 8.10 2.17 -0.26
N TYR A 241 7.80 2.54 0.98
CA TYR A 241 8.74 2.88 2.04
C TYR A 241 8.51 1.96 3.23
N LEU A 242 9.44 1.04 3.48
CA LEU A 242 9.41 0.15 4.64
C LEU A 242 9.77 0.95 5.90
N ILE A 243 8.93 0.90 6.93
CA ILE A 243 9.11 1.66 8.18
C ILE A 243 9.12 0.75 9.41
N ASP A 244 9.83 1.20 10.45
CA ASP A 244 10.06 0.47 11.69
C ASP A 244 8.91 0.57 12.72
N LYS A 245 7.91 1.44 12.45
CA LYS A 245 6.76 1.66 13.34
C LYS A 245 5.48 1.84 12.55
N VAL A 246 4.36 1.44 13.15
CA VAL A 246 3.03 1.73 12.60
C VAL A 246 2.67 3.19 12.89
N LEU A 247 2.23 3.92 11.87
CA LEU A 247 1.80 5.31 11.99
C LEU A 247 0.39 5.36 12.62
N MET A 248 0.26 6.11 13.71
CA MET A 248 -1.03 6.34 14.33
C MET A 248 -1.57 7.70 13.87
N PRO A 249 -2.78 7.76 13.28
CA PRO A 249 -3.40 9.04 12.94
C PRO A 249 -3.74 9.83 14.20
N PRO A 250 -3.75 11.16 14.14
CA PRO A 250 -4.22 11.98 15.26
C PRO A 250 -5.69 11.66 15.55
N MET A 251 -5.98 11.51 16.84
CA MET A 251 -7.33 11.24 17.35
C MET A 251 -8.08 12.51 17.67
#